data_b0110cd32b5284153dd32d9da33f55bf
#
_entry.id   b0110cd32b5284153dd32d9da33f55bf
#
_cell.length_a   1.000
_cell.length_b   1.000
_cell.length_c   1.000
_cell.angle_alpha   90.00
_cell.angle_beta   90.00
_cell.angle_gamma   90.00
#
_symmetry.space_group_name_H-M   'P 1'
#
loop_
_entity.id
_entity.type
_entity.pdbx_description
1 polymer ?
#
loop_
_entity_poly.entity_id
_entity_poly.type
_entity_poly.pdbx_seq_one_letter_code
_entity_poly.pdbx_strand_id
1 'polypeptide(L)'
;MRKLVYLLGLMLVLGSCGKVATPKPYAYYRIATPDTAYVPFESLYPGYPYTFALSRNAVVKTRSEEPYWINIWYPCVDATVHCSYKPVQRNLRELTNDALEFVYRNASFATSIPEREYMHPEAKVYGVLFDLEGNTASSCQFFITDSTRHFFRASVYCNCPPNADSLAPVYEYLRTDIIKMVETFEWKRN
;
A
#
# COMPACT_ATOMS: atom_id res chain seq x y z
N MET A 1 56.54 -40.91 23.42
CA MET A 1 56.41 -40.14 22.21
C MET A 1 55.11 -40.43 21.44
N ARG A 2 54.74 -41.70 21.16
CA ARG A 2 53.50 -42.01 20.41
C ARG A 2 52.19 -41.51 21.08
N LYS A 3 52.07 -41.58 22.42
CA LYS A 3 50.88 -41.08 23.16
C LYS A 3 50.73 -39.55 23.11
N LEU A 4 51.81 -38.80 23.04
CA LEU A 4 51.82 -37.32 22.93
C LEU A 4 51.33 -36.87 21.57
N VAL A 5 51.63 -37.60 20.51
CA VAL A 5 51.22 -37.31 19.12
C VAL A 5 49.68 -37.52 19.00
N TYR A 6 49.12 -38.55 19.62
CA TYR A 6 47.67 -38.80 19.65
C TYR A 6 46.91 -37.72 20.44
N LEU A 7 47.48 -37.24 21.54
CA LEU A 7 46.87 -36.16 22.33
C LEU A 7 46.88 -34.82 21.57
N LEU A 8 47.96 -34.53 20.88
CA LEU A 8 48.07 -33.33 20.04
C LEU A 8 47.11 -33.35 18.82
N GLY A 9 46.93 -34.55 18.22
CA GLY A 9 45.99 -34.77 17.14
C GLY A 9 44.52 -34.60 17.58
N LEU A 10 44.18 -35.08 18.78
CA LEU A 10 42.84 -34.94 19.34
C LEU A 10 42.49 -33.47 19.69
N MET A 11 43.48 -32.67 20.13
CA MET A 11 43.29 -31.24 20.41
C MET A 11 43.01 -30.41 19.11
N LEU A 12 43.60 -30.83 17.99
CA LEU A 12 43.41 -30.14 16.68
C LEU A 12 41.98 -30.38 16.14
N VAL A 13 41.36 -31.51 16.42
CA VAL A 13 40.01 -31.82 15.97
C VAL A 13 38.92 -31.07 16.76
N LEU A 14 39.18 -30.72 18.03
CA LEU A 14 38.23 -30.01 18.87
C LEU A 14 38.18 -28.49 18.61
N GLY A 15 39.16 -27.91 17.85
CA GLY A 15 39.22 -26.48 17.55
C GLY A 15 38.40 -26.04 16.35
N SER A 16 37.72 -26.96 15.61
CA SER A 16 37.00 -26.66 14.37
C SER A 16 35.54 -26.27 14.60
N CYS A 17 35.21 -25.54 15.66
CA CYS A 17 33.88 -24.93 15.80
C CYS A 17 33.89 -23.56 15.05
N GLY A 18 33.86 -23.57 13.73
CA GLY A 18 33.58 -22.39 12.95
C GLY A 18 32.20 -21.86 13.29
N LYS A 19 32.11 -20.63 13.79
CA LYS A 19 30.82 -19.94 13.92
C LYS A 19 30.18 -19.92 12.53
N VAL A 20 29.06 -20.66 12.39
CA VAL A 20 28.22 -20.54 11.19
C VAL A 20 27.83 -19.08 11.10
N ALA A 21 28.30 -18.40 10.06
CA ALA A 21 27.92 -17.03 9.80
C ALA A 21 26.41 -17.04 9.47
N THR A 22 25.58 -16.71 10.46
CA THR A 22 24.16 -16.43 10.22
C THR A 22 24.11 -15.23 9.26
N PRO A 23 23.43 -15.33 8.09
CA PRO A 23 23.24 -14.21 7.23
C PRO A 23 22.59 -13.09 8.07
N LYS A 24 23.20 -11.91 8.11
CA LYS A 24 22.57 -10.75 8.74
C LYS A 24 21.30 -10.46 7.95
N PRO A 25 20.15 -10.25 8.61
CA PRO A 25 18.95 -9.80 7.91
C PRO A 25 19.31 -8.54 7.12
N TYR A 26 18.76 -8.42 5.91
CA TYR A 26 18.96 -7.22 5.08
C TYR A 26 18.62 -5.99 5.93
N ALA A 27 19.50 -4.98 5.86
CA ALA A 27 19.26 -3.71 6.54
C ALA A 27 18.06 -3.06 5.84
N TYR A 28 16.90 -3.08 6.50
CA TYR A 28 15.75 -2.30 6.03
C TYR A 28 16.09 -0.81 6.09
N TYR A 29 15.66 -0.09 5.08
CA TYR A 29 15.72 1.36 5.10
C TYR A 29 14.96 1.83 6.34
N ARG A 30 15.62 2.50 7.27
CA ARG A 30 14.96 3.10 8.43
C ARG A 30 14.24 4.37 7.95
N ILE A 31 13.03 4.20 7.49
CA ILE A 31 12.16 5.33 7.17
C ILE A 31 11.69 5.90 8.50
N ALA A 32 12.11 7.14 8.77
CA ALA A 32 11.49 7.91 9.83
C ALA A 32 10.07 8.24 9.33
N THR A 33 9.10 7.41 9.68
CA THR A 33 7.69 7.72 9.45
C THR A 33 7.33 8.88 10.37
N PRO A 34 6.96 10.04 9.82
CA PRO A 34 6.52 11.16 10.65
C PRO A 34 5.20 10.80 11.33
N ASP A 35 4.94 11.43 12.48
CA ASP A 35 3.66 11.29 13.18
C ASP A 35 2.50 11.61 12.23
N THR A 36 1.57 10.66 12.13
CA THR A 36 0.44 10.73 11.22
C THR A 36 -0.67 11.59 11.83
N ALA A 37 -0.64 12.88 11.56
CA ALA A 37 -1.78 13.76 11.79
C ALA A 37 -2.64 13.78 10.52
N TYR A 38 -3.96 13.71 10.70
CA TYR A 38 -4.93 13.74 9.60
C TYR A 38 -5.74 15.03 9.62
N VAL A 39 -6.19 15.44 8.43
CA VAL A 39 -7.14 16.54 8.23
C VAL A 39 -8.23 16.06 7.27
N PRO A 40 -9.47 16.57 7.40
CA PRO A 40 -10.51 16.28 6.42
C PRO A 40 -10.10 16.81 5.04
N PHE A 41 -10.14 15.97 4.01
CA PHE A 41 -9.83 16.37 2.63
C PHE A 41 -10.67 17.57 2.16
N GLU A 42 -11.95 17.58 2.50
CA GLU A 42 -12.88 18.66 2.19
C GLU A 42 -12.43 20.03 2.71
N SER A 43 -11.77 20.08 3.86
CA SER A 43 -11.29 21.34 4.45
C SER A 43 -10.24 22.02 3.57
N LEU A 44 -9.52 21.26 2.75
CA LEU A 44 -8.48 21.75 1.86
C LEU A 44 -8.97 21.83 0.40
N TYR A 45 -9.89 20.95 0.01
CA TYR A 45 -10.37 20.78 -1.38
C TYR A 45 -11.91 20.74 -1.40
N PRO A 46 -12.59 21.86 -1.19
CA PRO A 46 -14.05 21.94 -1.24
C PRO A 46 -14.56 21.67 -2.67
N GLY A 47 -15.78 21.15 -2.78
CA GLY A 47 -16.44 20.92 -4.07
C GLY A 47 -16.22 19.54 -4.70
N TYR A 48 -15.46 18.66 -4.05
CA TYR A 48 -15.35 17.25 -4.47
C TYR A 48 -16.58 16.45 -3.99
N PRO A 49 -17.04 15.44 -4.75
CA PRO A 49 -18.19 14.61 -4.39
C PRO A 49 -17.89 13.60 -3.27
N TYR A 50 -16.69 13.63 -2.73
CA TYR A 50 -16.21 12.74 -1.67
C TYR A 50 -15.29 13.50 -0.69
N THR A 51 -15.11 12.92 0.49
CA THR A 51 -14.11 13.34 1.47
C THR A 51 -13.59 12.13 2.24
N PHE A 52 -12.45 12.29 2.88
CA PHE A 52 -11.77 11.30 3.72
C PHE A 52 -10.72 11.98 4.60
N ALA A 53 -10.16 11.27 5.56
CA ALA A 53 -9.03 11.75 6.35
C ALA A 53 -7.74 11.69 5.51
N LEU A 54 -7.18 12.85 5.19
CA LEU A 54 -5.93 13.02 4.45
C LEU A 54 -4.76 13.18 5.43
N SER A 55 -3.69 12.43 5.22
CA SER A 55 -2.44 12.60 5.96
C SER A 55 -1.84 13.99 5.70
N ARG A 56 -1.39 14.69 6.76
CA ARG A 56 -0.68 15.98 6.63
C ARG A 56 0.68 15.85 5.94
N ASN A 57 1.22 14.65 5.88
CA ASN A 57 2.49 14.36 5.21
C ASN A 57 2.33 14.17 3.70
N ALA A 58 1.11 14.15 3.21
CA ALA A 58 0.77 13.99 1.80
C ALA A 58 0.47 15.32 1.12
N VAL A 59 0.81 15.40 -0.16
CA VAL A 59 0.55 16.55 -1.03
C VAL A 59 -0.42 16.12 -2.12
N VAL A 60 -1.56 16.79 -2.20
CA VAL A 60 -2.55 16.51 -3.26
C VAL A 60 -2.20 17.32 -4.52
N LYS A 61 -2.17 16.63 -5.64
CA LYS A 61 -2.05 17.21 -7.00
C LYS A 61 -3.34 16.93 -7.75
N THR A 62 -4.08 17.98 -8.07
CA THR A 62 -5.31 17.88 -8.86
C THR A 62 -4.99 17.68 -10.34
N ARG A 63 -5.86 17.00 -11.08
CA ARG A 63 -5.75 16.82 -12.53
C ARG A 63 -6.76 17.73 -13.22
N SER A 64 -6.29 18.63 -14.07
CA SER A 64 -7.16 19.59 -14.76
C SER A 64 -8.02 18.95 -15.87
N GLU A 65 -7.57 17.83 -16.41
CA GLU A 65 -8.21 17.16 -17.55
C GLU A 65 -9.39 16.29 -17.15
N GLU A 66 -9.38 15.76 -15.93
CA GLU A 66 -10.41 14.85 -15.44
C GLU A 66 -11.00 15.39 -14.12
N PRO A 67 -12.30 15.71 -14.09
CA PRO A 67 -12.91 16.25 -12.90
C PRO A 67 -12.86 15.27 -11.75
N TYR A 68 -12.47 15.76 -10.58
CA TYR A 68 -12.41 15.02 -9.33
C TYR A 68 -11.34 13.90 -9.26
N TRP A 69 -10.43 13.83 -10.24
CA TRP A 69 -9.26 12.96 -10.16
C TRP A 69 -8.13 13.67 -9.42
N ILE A 70 -7.46 12.95 -8.53
CA ILE A 70 -6.34 13.49 -7.75
C ILE A 70 -5.19 12.48 -7.68
N ASN A 71 -3.99 13.00 -7.51
CA ASN A 71 -2.83 12.23 -7.11
C ASN A 71 -2.42 12.68 -5.71
N ILE A 72 -2.27 11.76 -4.79
CA ILE A 72 -1.80 12.03 -3.43
C ILE A 72 -0.34 11.57 -3.35
N TRP A 73 0.56 12.53 -3.31
CA TRP A 73 2.00 12.27 -3.26
C TRP A 73 2.52 12.30 -1.84
N TYR A 74 3.34 11.34 -1.47
CA TYR A 74 4.03 11.19 -0.19
C TYR A 74 5.52 11.46 -0.36
N PRO A 75 5.99 12.71 -0.14
CA PRO A 75 7.39 13.09 -0.37
C PRO A 75 8.41 12.27 0.41
N CYS A 76 8.08 11.90 1.64
CA CYS A 76 8.99 11.20 2.55
C CYS A 76 9.38 9.77 2.10
N VAL A 77 8.55 9.14 1.26
CA VAL A 77 8.74 7.77 0.78
C VAL A 77 8.71 7.68 -0.75
N ASP A 78 8.62 8.84 -1.43
CA ASP A 78 8.49 8.97 -2.89
C ASP A 78 7.46 7.99 -3.48
N ALA A 79 6.26 8.05 -2.93
CA ALA A 79 5.12 7.25 -3.38
C ALA A 79 3.94 8.13 -3.79
N THR A 80 3.11 7.60 -4.68
CA THR A 80 1.92 8.29 -5.16
C THR A 80 0.71 7.37 -5.13
N VAL A 81 -0.39 7.86 -4.58
CA VAL A 81 -1.71 7.25 -4.68
C VAL A 81 -2.46 7.92 -5.82
N HIS A 82 -2.70 7.19 -6.88
CA HIS A 82 -3.48 7.66 -8.02
C HIS A 82 -4.95 7.38 -7.78
N CYS A 83 -5.73 8.44 -7.63
CA CYS A 83 -7.17 8.37 -7.37
C CYS A 83 -7.96 8.82 -8.58
N SER A 84 -8.94 8.01 -8.97
CA SER A 84 -9.87 8.30 -10.05
C SER A 84 -11.31 8.25 -9.54
N TYR A 85 -12.13 9.17 -10.03
CA TYR A 85 -13.56 9.22 -9.76
C TYR A 85 -14.32 9.08 -11.06
N LYS A 86 -15.39 8.28 -11.05
CA LYS A 86 -16.32 8.16 -12.17
C LYS A 86 -17.77 8.19 -11.68
N PRO A 87 -18.66 8.93 -12.32
CA PRO A 87 -20.08 8.81 -12.03
C PRO A 87 -20.60 7.46 -12.55
N VAL A 88 -21.44 6.80 -11.76
CA VAL A 88 -22.12 5.57 -12.17
C VAL A 88 -23.30 5.93 -13.05
N GLN A 89 -23.35 5.42 -14.29
CA GLN A 89 -24.38 5.63 -15.28
C GLN A 89 -24.98 4.28 -15.74
N ARG A 90 -25.48 3.49 -14.79
CA ARG A 90 -25.94 2.10 -14.99
C ARG A 90 -24.81 1.12 -15.41
N ASN A 91 -23.57 1.51 -15.27
CA ASN A 91 -22.37 0.77 -15.68
C ASN A 91 -21.50 0.34 -14.50
N LEU A 92 -22.08 0.20 -13.29
CA LEU A 92 -21.34 -0.20 -12.09
C LEU A 92 -20.56 -1.49 -12.30
N ARG A 93 -21.18 -2.49 -12.95
CA ARG A 93 -20.52 -3.78 -13.24
C ARG A 93 -19.27 -3.62 -14.11
N GLU A 94 -19.33 -2.73 -15.11
CA GLU A 94 -18.18 -2.44 -15.97
C GLU A 94 -17.07 -1.77 -15.16
N LEU A 95 -17.40 -0.74 -14.36
CA LEU A 95 -16.44 -0.04 -13.51
C LEU A 95 -15.78 -0.96 -12.50
N THR A 96 -16.54 -1.89 -11.93
CA THR A 96 -16.01 -2.90 -11.00
C THR A 96 -15.10 -3.89 -11.73
N ASN A 97 -15.51 -4.38 -12.90
CA ASN A 97 -14.68 -5.28 -13.70
C ASN A 97 -13.38 -4.62 -14.14
N ASP A 98 -13.42 -3.36 -14.58
CA ASP A 98 -12.23 -2.57 -14.90
C ASP A 98 -11.29 -2.46 -13.68
N ALA A 99 -11.85 -2.18 -12.49
CA ALA A 99 -11.05 -2.08 -11.28
C ALA A 99 -10.37 -3.42 -10.94
N LEU A 100 -11.08 -4.54 -11.04
CA LEU A 100 -10.53 -5.88 -10.83
C LEU A 100 -9.48 -6.24 -11.90
N GLU A 101 -9.72 -5.89 -13.16
CA GLU A 101 -8.73 -6.10 -14.23
C GLU A 101 -7.41 -5.37 -13.93
N PHE A 102 -7.47 -4.15 -13.40
CA PHE A 102 -6.26 -3.42 -12.97
C PHE A 102 -5.54 -4.11 -11.80
N VAL A 103 -6.28 -4.67 -10.83
CA VAL A 103 -5.68 -5.45 -9.74
C VAL A 103 -4.95 -6.66 -10.32
N TYR A 104 -5.63 -7.49 -11.10
CA TYR A 104 -5.06 -8.75 -11.62
C TYR A 104 -3.97 -8.53 -12.68
N ARG A 105 -3.99 -7.43 -13.43
CA ARG A 105 -2.90 -7.07 -14.34
C ARG A 105 -1.60 -6.79 -13.58
N ASN A 106 -1.68 -6.22 -12.37
CA ASN A 106 -0.54 -6.00 -11.50
C ASN A 106 -0.15 -7.24 -10.69
N ALA A 107 -0.97 -8.29 -10.71
CA ALA A 107 -0.79 -9.50 -9.92
C ALA A 107 0.26 -10.47 -10.46
N SER A 108 0.84 -10.24 -11.65
CA SER A 108 1.77 -11.18 -12.30
C SER A 108 3.00 -11.53 -11.45
N PHE A 109 3.37 -10.66 -10.51
CA PHE A 109 4.48 -10.84 -9.57
C PHE A 109 4.01 -10.87 -8.11
N ALA A 110 2.70 -10.97 -7.88
CA ALA A 110 2.15 -11.11 -6.53
C ALA A 110 2.32 -12.55 -6.04
N THR A 111 2.69 -12.69 -4.78
CA THR A 111 2.70 -13.97 -4.07
C THR A 111 1.35 -14.29 -3.44
N SER A 112 0.62 -13.26 -3.03
CA SER A 112 -0.76 -13.33 -2.57
C SER A 112 -1.47 -11.99 -2.77
N ILE A 113 -2.81 -12.01 -2.76
CA ILE A 113 -3.65 -10.82 -2.88
C ILE A 113 -4.76 -10.92 -1.82
N PRO A 114 -4.46 -10.67 -0.54
CA PRO A 114 -5.49 -10.55 0.48
C PRO A 114 -6.48 -9.45 0.13
N GLU A 115 -7.75 -9.79 0.26
CA GLU A 115 -8.87 -8.87 0.04
C GLU A 115 -9.53 -8.51 1.36
N ARG A 116 -9.90 -7.25 1.52
CA ARG A 116 -10.65 -6.76 2.67
C ARG A 116 -11.86 -5.98 2.22
N GLU A 117 -13.04 -6.47 2.57
CA GLU A 117 -14.28 -5.77 2.32
C GLU A 117 -14.53 -4.69 3.37
N TYR A 118 -15.03 -3.56 2.90
CA TYR A 118 -15.49 -2.44 3.73
C TYR A 118 -16.95 -2.15 3.44
N MET A 119 -17.78 -2.20 4.49
CA MET A 119 -19.18 -1.96 4.38
C MET A 119 -19.63 -0.98 5.48
N HIS A 120 -20.07 0.21 5.06
CA HIS A 120 -20.66 1.21 5.93
C HIS A 120 -22.03 1.65 5.37
N PRO A 121 -23.10 0.90 5.66
CA PRO A 121 -24.42 1.09 5.05
C PRO A 121 -25.04 2.46 5.30
N GLU A 122 -24.81 3.04 6.48
CA GLU A 122 -25.35 4.36 6.86
C GLU A 122 -24.76 5.48 5.99
N ALA A 123 -23.46 5.39 5.66
CA ALA A 123 -22.77 6.31 4.76
C ALA A 123 -22.89 5.91 3.28
N LYS A 124 -23.51 4.75 2.98
CA LYS A 124 -23.56 4.13 1.65
C LYS A 124 -22.17 3.97 1.04
N VAL A 125 -21.22 3.54 1.83
CA VAL A 125 -19.85 3.28 1.41
C VAL A 125 -19.63 1.79 1.37
N TYR A 126 -19.36 1.26 0.18
CA TYR A 126 -19.10 -0.15 -0.08
C TYR A 126 -17.83 -0.26 -0.89
N GLY A 127 -16.88 -1.06 -0.47
CA GLY A 127 -15.60 -1.15 -1.16
C GLY A 127 -14.83 -2.40 -0.86
N VAL A 128 -13.78 -2.61 -1.64
CA VAL A 128 -12.81 -3.69 -1.43
C VAL A 128 -11.41 -3.11 -1.55
N LEU A 129 -10.55 -3.47 -0.60
CA LEU A 129 -9.13 -3.17 -0.61
C LEU A 129 -8.36 -4.46 -0.89
N PHE A 130 -7.42 -4.38 -1.83
CA PHE A 130 -6.54 -5.45 -2.27
C PHE A 130 -5.12 -5.11 -1.85
N ASP A 131 -4.53 -5.94 -1.00
CA ASP A 131 -3.11 -5.88 -0.66
C ASP A 131 -2.34 -6.80 -1.63
N LEU A 132 -1.50 -6.26 -2.53
CA LEU A 132 -0.72 -7.05 -3.47
C LEU A 132 0.65 -7.35 -2.86
N GLU A 133 0.80 -8.50 -2.25
CA GLU A 133 2.06 -8.95 -1.64
C GLU A 133 3.05 -9.43 -2.71
N GLY A 134 4.33 -9.18 -2.51
CA GLY A 134 5.40 -9.55 -3.45
C GLY A 134 5.97 -8.38 -4.22
N ASN A 135 6.72 -8.66 -5.30
CA ASN A 135 7.40 -7.65 -6.10
C ASN A 135 6.46 -7.03 -7.15
N THR A 136 5.35 -6.48 -6.69
CA THR A 136 4.33 -5.87 -7.53
C THR A 136 4.60 -4.38 -7.76
N ALA A 137 4.18 -3.86 -8.91
CA ALA A 137 4.31 -2.43 -9.22
C ALA A 137 3.40 -1.56 -8.34
N SER A 138 2.25 -2.10 -7.92
CA SER A 138 1.28 -1.45 -7.02
C SER A 138 1.07 -2.35 -5.82
N SER A 139 1.43 -1.88 -4.62
CA SER A 139 1.33 -2.66 -3.38
C SER A 139 -0.08 -2.74 -2.82
N CYS A 140 -0.92 -1.76 -3.15
CA CYS A 140 -2.28 -1.67 -2.64
C CYS A 140 -3.20 -0.99 -3.66
N GLN A 141 -4.38 -1.55 -3.84
CA GLN A 141 -5.43 -0.97 -4.67
C GLN A 141 -6.77 -1.10 -3.96
N PHE A 142 -7.68 -0.18 -4.19
CA PHE A 142 -9.04 -0.28 -3.69
C PHE A 142 -10.03 0.43 -4.59
N PHE A 143 -11.30 0.07 -4.47
CA PHE A 143 -12.39 0.87 -5.00
C PHE A 143 -13.50 1.00 -3.95
N ILE A 144 -14.25 2.11 -4.06
CA ILE A 144 -15.38 2.45 -3.19
C ILE A 144 -16.52 2.93 -4.07
N THR A 145 -17.74 2.52 -3.75
CA THR A 145 -18.97 2.94 -4.46
C THR A 145 -20.13 3.12 -3.50
N ASP A 146 -21.10 3.96 -3.88
CA ASP A 146 -22.43 4.01 -3.24
C ASP A 146 -23.44 3.10 -3.95
N SER A 147 -22.96 2.29 -4.91
CA SER A 147 -23.73 1.38 -5.77
C SER A 147 -24.69 2.05 -6.76
N THR A 148 -24.83 3.37 -6.73
CA THR A 148 -25.87 4.07 -7.53
C THR A 148 -25.35 5.23 -8.37
N ARG A 149 -24.47 6.08 -7.81
CA ARG A 149 -24.04 7.34 -8.44
C ARG A 149 -22.54 7.53 -8.50
N HIS A 150 -21.81 6.96 -7.55
CA HIS A 150 -20.42 7.30 -7.32
C HIS A 150 -19.53 6.05 -7.36
N PHE A 151 -18.42 6.15 -8.03
CA PHE A 151 -17.36 5.14 -8.05
C PHE A 151 -16.00 5.83 -7.91
N PHE A 152 -15.26 5.46 -6.90
CA PHE A 152 -13.91 5.95 -6.62
C PHE A 152 -12.94 4.77 -6.60
N ARG A 153 -11.80 4.92 -7.25
CA ARG A 153 -10.73 3.93 -7.28
C ARG A 153 -9.40 4.57 -6.97
N ALA A 154 -8.55 3.85 -6.23
CA ALA A 154 -7.19 4.28 -5.99
C ALA A 154 -6.18 3.14 -6.13
N SER A 155 -4.94 3.49 -6.48
CA SER A 155 -3.81 2.57 -6.62
C SER A 155 -2.55 3.23 -6.10
N VAL A 156 -1.78 2.51 -5.29
CA VAL A 156 -0.55 2.99 -4.66
C VAL A 156 0.66 2.54 -5.48
N TYR A 157 1.53 3.48 -5.84
CA TYR A 157 2.79 3.23 -6.54
C TYR A 157 3.95 3.90 -5.82
N CYS A 158 5.06 3.17 -5.67
CA CYS A 158 6.34 3.75 -5.27
C CYS A 158 7.15 4.09 -6.53
N ASN A 159 7.82 5.24 -6.54
CA ASN A 159 8.65 5.69 -7.67
C ASN A 159 10.04 5.02 -7.67
N CYS A 160 10.07 3.71 -7.41
CA CYS A 160 11.29 2.90 -7.37
C CYS A 160 10.99 1.49 -7.88
N PRO A 161 12.00 0.73 -8.30
CA PRO A 161 11.83 -0.67 -8.69
C PRO A 161 11.20 -1.49 -7.56
N PRO A 162 10.21 -2.36 -7.84
CA PRO A 162 9.56 -3.19 -6.85
C PRO A 162 10.58 -4.11 -6.15
N ASN A 163 10.59 -4.06 -4.81
CA ASN A 163 11.35 -4.94 -3.95
C ASN A 163 10.62 -5.07 -2.61
N ALA A 164 9.83 -6.12 -2.48
CA ALA A 164 8.95 -6.31 -1.32
C ALA A 164 9.70 -6.28 0.02
N ASP A 165 10.88 -6.93 0.09
CA ASP A 165 11.66 -7.00 1.31
C ASP A 165 12.18 -5.62 1.76
N SER A 166 12.74 -4.85 0.82
CA SER A 166 13.30 -3.53 1.11
C SER A 166 12.23 -2.46 1.34
N LEU A 167 11.09 -2.58 0.67
CA LEU A 167 10.00 -1.62 0.72
C LEU A 167 8.92 -1.96 1.76
N ALA A 168 9.04 -3.09 2.47
CA ALA A 168 8.05 -3.50 3.47
C ALA A 168 7.68 -2.38 4.48
N PRO A 169 8.62 -1.60 5.06
CA PRO A 169 8.28 -0.49 5.94
C PRO A 169 7.52 0.65 5.23
N VAL A 170 7.81 0.89 3.94
CA VAL A 170 7.10 1.90 3.12
C VAL A 170 5.67 1.44 2.87
N TYR A 171 5.50 0.19 2.48
CA TYR A 171 4.19 -0.39 2.22
C TYR A 171 3.30 -0.38 3.47
N GLU A 172 3.84 -0.73 4.63
CA GLU A 172 3.09 -0.69 5.90
C GLU A 172 2.68 0.75 6.29
N TYR A 173 3.58 1.73 6.11
CA TYR A 173 3.27 3.13 6.32
C TYR A 173 2.14 3.62 5.42
N LEU A 174 2.25 3.39 4.11
CA LEU A 174 1.22 3.79 3.14
C LEU A 174 -0.09 3.04 3.38
N ARG A 175 -0.01 1.75 3.70
CA ARG A 175 -1.18 0.91 3.99
C ARG A 175 -1.98 1.45 5.17
N THR A 176 -1.30 1.91 6.23
CA THR A 176 -1.97 2.54 7.39
C THR A 176 -2.76 3.78 6.98
N ASP A 177 -2.19 4.65 6.15
CA ASP A 177 -2.86 5.85 5.64
C ASP A 177 -4.02 5.51 4.69
N ILE A 178 -3.86 4.49 3.84
CA ILE A 178 -4.91 4.00 2.95
C ILE A 178 -6.09 3.41 3.74
N ILE A 179 -5.83 2.60 4.75
CA ILE A 179 -6.89 2.07 5.62
C ILE A 179 -7.64 3.22 6.27
N LYS A 180 -6.92 4.22 6.81
CA LYS A 180 -7.54 5.40 7.41
C LYS A 180 -8.40 6.18 6.41
N MET A 181 -7.92 6.31 5.16
CA MET A 181 -8.69 6.93 4.08
C MET A 181 -10.00 6.17 3.81
N VAL A 182 -9.94 4.84 3.67
CA VAL A 182 -11.11 3.99 3.39
C VAL A 182 -12.10 3.99 4.55
N GLU A 183 -11.63 3.90 5.80
CA GLU A 183 -12.46 3.90 7.01
C GLU A 183 -13.17 5.24 7.26
N THR A 184 -12.61 6.34 6.79
CA THR A 184 -13.17 7.68 6.96
C THR A 184 -13.79 8.25 5.69
N PHE A 185 -13.94 7.40 4.67
CA PHE A 185 -14.49 7.83 3.39
C PHE A 185 -15.98 8.14 3.49
N GLU A 186 -16.38 9.29 2.95
CA GLU A 186 -17.76 9.73 2.88
C GLU A 186 -18.09 10.33 1.52
N TRP A 187 -19.29 10.04 1.03
CA TRP A 187 -19.84 10.73 -0.14
C TRP A 187 -20.49 12.04 0.29
N LYS A 188 -20.21 13.10 -0.47
CA LYS A 188 -20.87 14.39 -0.25
C LYS A 188 -22.25 14.43 -0.89
N ARG A 189 -23.21 14.96 -0.15
CA ARG A 189 -24.55 15.25 -0.67
C ARG A 189 -24.48 16.58 -1.43
N ASN A 190 -24.57 16.53 -2.75
CA ASN A 190 -24.88 17.69 -3.57
C ASN A 190 -26.39 17.95 -3.55
#